data_a75924e60739bc32272369f3aaefdc98
#
_entry.id   a75924e60739bc32272369f3aaefdc98
#
_cell.length_a   1.000
_cell.length_b   1.000
_cell.length_c   1.000
_cell.angle_alpha   90.00
_cell.angle_beta   90.00
_cell.angle_gamma   90.00
#
_symmetry.space_group_name_H-M   'P 1'
#
loop_
_entity.id
_entity.type
_entity.pdbx_description
1 polymer ?
#
loop_
_entity_poly.entity_id
_entity_poly.type
_entity_poly.pdbx_seq_one_letter_code
_entity_poly.pdbx_strand_id
1 'polypeptide(L)'
;MENKKVNIVLFIVLIAIIVAIIVLIGKYNEQIAEKAQDIIQNTIAPVFTAEDDGVKIVPTLSDKVKGNTMWCGTFQIVWNDLKNEIVKQDIEFSPQLDCVDNLNKSAFSADMISAEDYYKTYGVISPELKTQIETDLNNKFGKTSDFINNFNWNTDANAKKYLIYAMLVKDLKFATPFDDLETGDFAGKDTKTSYFGLKANSNSEARSQVSVLYYNNEKDKAISISTTTNDEIILCRTNTIQNFNQIWEKITNERTNYTGNTSLEETELLQVPEISINSEKEYTDLENKEFEDVNGEKLTIEKAMQTIDFELNKEGAKLTSEAGIAVTTNAIEPQDIRDFSFNDSFVIFLKEKDKELPYFALNVS
;
A
#
# COMPACT_ATOMS: atom_id res chain seq x y z
N MET A 1 -19.63 -44.65 59.28
CA MET A 1 -19.12 -43.24 59.17
C MET A 1 -17.77 -43.09 58.40
N GLU A 2 -16.93 -44.10 58.40
CA GLU A 2 -15.64 -44.10 57.73
C GLU A 2 -15.73 -43.95 56.17
N ASN A 3 -16.61 -44.67 55.53
CA ASN A 3 -16.75 -44.60 54.05
C ASN A 3 -17.17 -43.21 53.53
N LYS A 4 -17.91 -42.41 54.29
CA LYS A 4 -18.24 -41.02 53.87
C LYS A 4 -17.04 -40.08 53.96
N LYS A 5 -16.14 -40.26 54.93
CA LYS A 5 -14.92 -39.44 55.07
C LYS A 5 -13.91 -39.75 53.97
N VAL A 6 -13.77 -41.03 53.59
CA VAL A 6 -12.89 -41.45 52.49
C VAL A 6 -13.37 -40.88 51.18
N ASN A 7 -14.68 -40.90 50.90
CA ASN A 7 -15.23 -40.33 49.66
C ASN A 7 -15.05 -38.81 49.58
N ILE A 8 -15.14 -38.07 50.68
CA ILE A 8 -14.92 -36.63 50.73
C ILE A 8 -13.45 -36.28 50.48
N VAL A 9 -12.54 -37.06 51.08
CA VAL A 9 -11.10 -36.86 50.86
C VAL A 9 -10.70 -37.15 49.39
N LEU A 10 -11.25 -38.24 48.80
CA LEU A 10 -11.04 -38.57 47.39
C LEU A 10 -11.55 -37.47 46.47
N PHE A 11 -12.73 -36.89 46.77
CA PHE A 11 -13.32 -35.81 46.00
C PHE A 11 -12.49 -34.51 46.05
N ILE A 12 -11.95 -34.17 47.23
CA ILE A 12 -11.07 -33.02 47.43
C ILE A 12 -9.75 -33.21 46.64
N VAL A 13 -9.18 -34.42 46.70
CA VAL A 13 -7.95 -34.75 45.94
C VAL A 13 -8.20 -34.64 44.42
N LEU A 14 -9.36 -35.12 43.94
CA LEU A 14 -9.73 -35.02 42.55
C LEU A 14 -9.86 -33.57 42.07
N ILE A 15 -10.51 -32.71 42.85
CA ILE A 15 -10.62 -31.28 42.58
C ILE A 15 -9.21 -30.63 42.54
N ALA A 16 -8.33 -30.95 43.48
CA ALA A 16 -6.99 -30.42 43.53
C ALA A 16 -6.17 -30.83 42.28
N ILE A 17 -6.35 -32.06 41.80
CA ILE A 17 -5.71 -32.53 40.53
C ILE A 17 -6.26 -31.77 39.32
N ILE A 18 -7.59 -31.58 39.26
CA ILE A 18 -8.21 -30.83 38.15
C ILE A 18 -7.70 -29.39 38.12
N VAL A 19 -7.64 -28.72 39.29
CA VAL A 19 -7.11 -27.35 39.39
C VAL A 19 -5.63 -27.31 38.99
N ALA A 20 -4.82 -28.29 39.43
CA ALA A 20 -3.42 -28.39 39.03
C ALA A 20 -3.26 -28.58 37.49
N ILE A 21 -4.10 -29.40 36.88
CA ILE A 21 -4.11 -29.59 35.42
C ILE A 21 -4.51 -28.30 34.69
N ILE A 22 -5.53 -27.58 35.18
CA ILE A 22 -5.95 -26.31 34.58
C ILE A 22 -4.81 -25.25 34.66
N VAL A 23 -4.13 -25.18 35.81
CA VAL A 23 -3.00 -24.27 36.01
C VAL A 23 -1.79 -24.67 35.09
N LEU A 24 -1.54 -25.98 34.96
CA LEU A 24 -0.49 -26.47 34.04
C LEU A 24 -0.81 -26.18 32.58
N ILE A 25 -2.06 -26.37 32.14
CA ILE A 25 -2.52 -26.03 30.78
C ILE A 25 -2.42 -24.51 30.56
N GLY A 26 -2.82 -23.69 31.55
CA GLY A 26 -2.68 -22.24 31.48
C GLY A 26 -1.22 -21.80 31.30
N LYS A 27 -0.33 -22.30 32.13
CA LYS A 27 1.13 -22.02 32.03
C LYS A 27 1.75 -22.55 30.72
N TYR A 28 1.30 -23.71 30.24
CA TYR A 28 1.77 -24.29 28.99
C TYR A 28 1.30 -23.45 27.80
N ASN A 29 0.08 -22.94 27.83
CA ASN A 29 -0.45 -22.02 26.82
C ASN A 29 0.25 -20.65 26.85
N GLU A 30 0.57 -20.10 28.05
CA GLU A 30 1.38 -18.89 28.17
C GLU A 30 2.80 -19.10 27.60
N GLN A 31 3.45 -20.23 27.93
CA GLN A 31 4.78 -20.55 27.36
C GLN A 31 4.75 -20.79 25.86
N ILE A 32 3.67 -21.35 25.31
CA ILE A 32 3.50 -21.48 23.87
C ILE A 32 3.25 -20.10 23.25
N ALA A 33 2.43 -19.25 23.87
CA ALA A 33 2.18 -17.89 23.40
C ALA A 33 3.46 -17.02 23.47
N GLU A 34 4.23 -17.10 24.55
CA GLU A 34 5.53 -16.42 24.66
C GLU A 34 6.54 -16.94 23.63
N LYS A 35 6.64 -18.28 23.45
CA LYS A 35 7.51 -18.85 22.41
C LYS A 35 7.01 -18.52 20.99
N ALA A 36 5.72 -18.50 20.78
CA ALA A 36 5.15 -18.06 19.50
C ALA A 36 5.45 -16.58 19.23
N GLN A 37 5.29 -15.70 20.25
CA GLN A 37 5.69 -14.30 20.16
C GLN A 37 7.21 -14.14 19.96
N ASP A 38 8.04 -14.91 20.67
CA ASP A 38 9.49 -14.87 20.52
C ASP A 38 9.94 -15.41 19.16
N ILE A 39 9.28 -16.45 18.66
CA ILE A 39 9.46 -16.97 17.29
C ILE A 39 8.96 -15.93 16.27
N ILE A 40 7.83 -15.30 16.49
CA ILE A 40 7.29 -14.25 15.63
C ILE A 40 8.24 -13.04 15.62
N GLN A 41 8.71 -12.56 16.78
CA GLN A 41 9.65 -11.43 16.85
C GLN A 41 11.05 -11.76 16.33
N ASN A 42 11.51 -13.02 16.44
CA ASN A 42 12.85 -13.44 15.97
C ASN A 42 12.84 -14.08 14.58
N THR A 43 11.67 -14.34 13.98
CA THR A 43 11.52 -15.03 12.69
C THR A 43 10.84 -14.15 11.63
N ILE A 44 10.18 -13.06 12.04
CA ILE A 44 9.71 -12.05 11.09
C ILE A 44 10.93 -11.22 10.70
N ALA A 45 11.46 -11.51 9.52
CA ALA A 45 12.47 -10.65 8.92
C ALA A 45 11.84 -9.24 8.75
N PRO A 46 12.57 -8.17 9.08
CA PRO A 46 11.99 -6.83 9.05
C PRO A 46 11.52 -6.49 7.63
N VAL A 47 10.27 -6.15 7.54
CA VAL A 47 9.65 -5.56 6.34
C VAL A 47 10.00 -4.07 6.35
N PHE A 48 10.24 -3.47 5.19
CA PHE A 48 10.33 -2.03 5.09
C PHE A 48 8.97 -1.43 5.50
N THR A 49 8.93 -0.79 6.66
CA THR A 49 7.73 -0.14 7.19
C THR A 49 7.90 1.36 7.17
N ALA A 50 6.87 2.07 6.75
CA ALA A 50 6.88 3.53 6.71
C ALA A 50 6.72 4.19 8.10
N GLU A 51 6.42 3.43 9.15
CA GLU A 51 6.24 3.96 10.51
C GLU A 51 7.53 4.60 11.06
N ASP A 52 8.69 4.05 10.71
CA ASP A 52 9.98 4.57 11.20
C ASP A 52 10.48 5.81 10.46
N ASP A 53 10.08 6.03 9.19
CA ASP A 53 10.63 7.11 8.34
C ASP A 53 9.57 8.12 7.85
N GLY A 54 8.29 7.90 8.14
CA GLY A 54 7.16 8.73 7.72
C GLY A 54 6.98 8.78 6.19
N VAL A 55 5.84 8.30 5.67
CA VAL A 55 5.49 8.43 4.26
C VAL A 55 4.72 9.72 4.01
N LYS A 56 5.22 10.55 3.11
CA LYS A 56 4.50 11.73 2.66
C LYS A 56 3.53 11.36 1.54
N ILE A 57 2.23 11.50 1.77
CA ILE A 57 1.23 11.34 0.71
C ILE A 57 1.02 12.68 0.01
N VAL A 58 1.07 12.65 -1.32
CA VAL A 58 0.86 13.83 -2.18
C VAL A 58 -0.43 13.67 -2.99
N PRO A 59 -1.17 14.77 -3.25
CA PRO A 59 -2.47 14.69 -3.92
C PRO A 59 -2.40 14.46 -5.42
N THR A 60 -1.29 14.78 -6.09
CA THR A 60 -1.15 14.63 -7.55
C THR A 60 0.18 14.01 -7.97
N LEU A 61 0.23 13.40 -9.17
CA LEU A 61 1.46 12.90 -9.80
C LEU A 61 2.51 13.98 -10.05
N SER A 62 2.08 15.25 -10.16
CA SER A 62 2.95 16.39 -10.44
C SER A 62 3.57 17.01 -9.19
N ASP A 63 3.14 16.58 -8.00
CA ASP A 63 3.71 17.08 -6.76
C ASP A 63 5.14 16.57 -6.53
N LYS A 64 5.92 17.37 -5.82
CA LYS A 64 7.34 17.07 -5.59
C LYS A 64 7.52 15.83 -4.74
N VAL A 65 8.30 14.88 -5.25
CA VAL A 65 8.77 13.69 -4.54
C VAL A 65 10.00 14.04 -3.69
N LYS A 66 9.96 13.67 -2.40
CA LYS A 66 11.08 13.84 -1.48
C LYS A 66 11.00 12.80 -0.37
N GLY A 67 12.04 11.96 -0.25
CA GLY A 67 12.03 10.84 0.69
C GLY A 67 10.93 9.84 0.34
N ASN A 68 10.47 9.09 1.32
CA ASN A 68 9.33 8.20 1.13
C ASN A 68 8.09 9.03 0.78
N THR A 69 7.66 8.95 -0.46
CA THR A 69 6.53 9.72 -0.98
C THR A 69 5.59 8.79 -1.72
N MET A 70 4.29 8.93 -1.47
CA MET A 70 3.25 8.10 -2.06
C MET A 70 2.17 8.97 -2.71
N TRP A 71 1.62 8.49 -3.81
CA TRP A 71 0.47 9.04 -4.47
C TRP A 71 -0.53 7.92 -4.82
N CYS A 72 -1.83 8.23 -4.68
CA CYS A 72 -2.89 7.35 -5.12
C CYS A 72 -3.98 8.15 -5.82
N GLY A 73 -4.38 7.73 -7.01
CA GLY A 73 -5.29 8.45 -7.91
C GLY A 73 -6.71 8.62 -7.39
N THR A 74 -7.13 7.84 -6.40
CA THR A 74 -8.52 7.88 -5.90
C THR A 74 -8.92 9.24 -5.31
N PHE A 75 -8.00 9.98 -4.69
CA PHE A 75 -8.27 11.32 -4.21
C PHE A 75 -8.53 12.30 -5.36
N GLN A 76 -7.74 12.21 -6.43
CA GLN A 76 -7.96 13.02 -7.65
C GLN A 76 -9.35 12.75 -8.26
N ILE A 77 -9.80 11.49 -8.25
CA ILE A 77 -11.12 11.15 -8.81
C ILE A 77 -12.23 11.82 -8.02
N VAL A 78 -12.21 11.74 -6.68
CA VAL A 78 -13.26 12.39 -5.87
C VAL A 78 -13.19 13.91 -5.95
N TRP A 79 -11.99 14.48 -6.09
CA TRP A 79 -11.84 15.92 -6.36
C TRP A 79 -12.48 16.34 -7.68
N ASN A 80 -12.28 15.56 -8.74
CA ASN A 80 -12.87 15.82 -10.03
C ASN A 80 -14.42 15.83 -9.95
N ASP A 81 -15.00 14.91 -9.20
CA ASP A 81 -16.46 14.87 -9.00
C ASP A 81 -16.94 16.12 -8.23
N LEU A 82 -16.29 16.48 -7.13
CA LEU A 82 -16.62 17.69 -6.38
C LEU A 82 -16.59 18.92 -7.30
N LYS A 83 -15.48 19.06 -8.05
CA LYS A 83 -15.27 20.16 -8.98
C LYS A 83 -16.36 20.20 -10.07
N ASN A 84 -16.62 19.08 -10.73
CA ASN A 84 -17.48 19.05 -11.92
C ASN A 84 -18.97 18.99 -11.62
N GLU A 85 -19.37 18.34 -10.52
CA GLU A 85 -20.77 18.08 -10.22
C GLU A 85 -21.37 19.09 -9.23
N ILE A 86 -20.58 19.53 -8.26
CA ILE A 86 -21.01 20.46 -7.21
C ILE A 86 -20.59 21.89 -7.53
N VAL A 87 -19.29 22.13 -7.65
CA VAL A 87 -18.73 23.47 -7.83
C VAL A 87 -18.95 24.00 -9.24
N LYS A 88 -18.84 23.14 -10.24
CA LYS A 88 -19.02 23.38 -11.69
C LYS A 88 -18.09 24.44 -12.28
N GLN A 89 -16.97 24.63 -11.63
CA GLN A 89 -15.83 25.45 -12.04
C GLN A 89 -14.56 24.97 -11.32
N ASP A 90 -13.40 25.52 -11.65
CA ASP A 90 -12.17 25.27 -10.88
C ASP A 90 -12.35 25.77 -9.44
N ILE A 91 -11.86 25.00 -8.49
CA ILE A 91 -11.92 25.36 -7.06
C ILE A 91 -10.79 26.35 -6.77
N GLU A 92 -11.15 27.47 -6.19
CA GLU A 92 -10.20 28.54 -5.83
C GLU A 92 -10.31 28.85 -4.35
N PHE A 93 -9.16 28.89 -3.67
CA PHE A 93 -9.03 29.35 -2.29
C PHE A 93 -8.32 30.71 -2.23
N SER A 94 -8.50 31.41 -1.12
CA SER A 94 -7.78 32.66 -0.86
C SER A 94 -7.04 32.57 0.48
N PRO A 95 -5.68 32.47 0.50
CA PRO A 95 -4.80 32.37 -0.68
C PRO A 95 -4.96 31.03 -1.41
N GLN A 96 -4.64 31.00 -2.71
CA GLN A 96 -4.63 29.79 -3.52
C GLN A 96 -3.52 28.83 -3.09
N LEU A 97 -3.74 27.53 -3.29
CA LEU A 97 -2.82 26.46 -2.95
C LEU A 97 -2.31 25.77 -4.22
N ASP A 98 -1.01 25.57 -4.32
CA ASP A 98 -0.37 24.90 -5.47
C ASP A 98 -0.95 23.50 -5.72
N CYS A 99 -1.29 22.76 -4.68
CA CYS A 99 -1.89 21.43 -4.81
C CYS A 99 -3.30 21.51 -5.44
N VAL A 100 -4.06 22.59 -5.19
CA VAL A 100 -5.39 22.79 -5.77
C VAL A 100 -5.28 23.12 -7.26
N ASP A 101 -4.31 23.94 -7.66
CA ASP A 101 -4.03 24.19 -9.08
C ASP A 101 -3.69 22.91 -9.83
N ASN A 102 -2.95 21.99 -9.19
CA ASN A 102 -2.64 20.69 -9.77
C ASN A 102 -3.87 19.75 -9.81
N LEU A 103 -4.66 19.71 -8.75
CA LEU A 103 -5.91 18.92 -8.68
C LEU A 103 -6.93 19.39 -9.73
N ASN A 104 -7.06 20.71 -9.94
CA ASN A 104 -7.97 21.30 -10.93
C ASN A 104 -7.66 20.90 -12.37
N LYS A 105 -6.40 20.54 -12.67
CA LYS A 105 -6.00 20.03 -14.00
C LYS A 105 -6.62 18.68 -14.36
N SER A 106 -7.15 17.95 -13.36
CA SER A 106 -7.82 16.65 -13.53
C SER A 106 -6.95 15.65 -14.32
N ALA A 107 -5.63 15.62 -14.03
CA ALA A 107 -4.66 14.82 -14.78
C ALA A 107 -4.86 13.30 -14.63
N PHE A 108 -5.62 12.86 -13.64
CA PHE A 108 -6.03 11.47 -13.45
C PHE A 108 -7.56 11.41 -13.32
N SER A 109 -8.19 10.43 -13.95
CA SER A 109 -9.64 10.31 -14.02
C SER A 109 -10.12 8.86 -13.76
N ALA A 110 -11.41 8.68 -13.53
CA ALA A 110 -12.02 7.40 -13.14
C ALA A 110 -11.89 6.30 -14.22
N ASP A 111 -11.63 6.64 -15.46
CA ASP A 111 -11.38 5.70 -16.55
C ASP A 111 -9.97 5.07 -16.52
N MET A 112 -9.08 5.55 -15.66
CA MET A 112 -7.72 5.03 -15.48
C MET A 112 -7.62 3.88 -14.49
N ILE A 113 -8.72 3.51 -13.83
CA ILE A 113 -8.79 2.42 -12.85
C ILE A 113 -10.18 1.79 -12.85
N SER A 114 -10.25 0.47 -12.65
CA SER A 114 -11.53 -0.24 -12.55
C SER A 114 -12.35 0.24 -11.38
N ALA A 115 -13.63 0.54 -11.64
CA ALA A 115 -14.56 1.03 -10.62
C ALA A 115 -14.76 0.05 -9.45
N GLU A 116 -14.47 -1.24 -9.65
CA GLU A 116 -14.59 -2.29 -8.62
C GLU A 116 -13.52 -2.15 -7.52
N ASP A 117 -12.41 -1.48 -7.81
CA ASP A 117 -11.22 -1.49 -6.96
C ASP A 117 -11.10 -0.28 -6.03
N TYR A 118 -11.99 0.69 -6.13
CA TYR A 118 -11.98 1.85 -5.26
C TYR A 118 -13.35 2.27 -4.80
N TYR A 119 -13.39 2.96 -3.67
CA TYR A 119 -14.55 3.70 -3.18
C TYR A 119 -14.25 5.19 -3.18
N LYS A 120 -15.22 5.98 -3.55
CA LYS A 120 -15.17 7.45 -3.43
C LYS A 120 -16.53 7.97 -3.01
N THR A 121 -16.52 9.02 -2.21
CA THR A 121 -17.72 9.76 -1.86
C THR A 121 -17.42 11.21 -1.53
N TYR A 122 -18.38 12.05 -1.76
CA TYR A 122 -18.42 13.43 -1.29
C TYR A 122 -19.84 13.78 -0.94
N GLY A 123 -20.04 14.67 0.01
CA GLY A 123 -21.37 15.10 0.42
C GLY A 123 -21.36 15.97 1.65
N VAL A 124 -22.51 16.59 1.92
CA VAL A 124 -22.71 17.34 3.16
C VAL A 124 -22.68 16.36 4.34
N ILE A 125 -21.88 16.68 5.33
CA ILE A 125 -21.68 15.84 6.50
C ILE A 125 -23.00 15.66 7.24
N SER A 126 -23.42 14.41 7.41
CA SER A 126 -24.66 14.04 8.09
C SER A 126 -24.60 12.58 8.57
N PRO A 127 -25.46 12.18 9.53
CA PRO A 127 -25.60 10.78 9.95
C PRO A 127 -26.00 9.85 8.78
N GLU A 128 -26.76 10.35 7.82
CA GLU A 128 -27.19 9.60 6.63
C GLU A 128 -25.99 9.31 5.72
N LEU A 129 -25.12 10.30 5.48
CA LEU A 129 -23.89 10.10 4.71
C LEU A 129 -22.99 9.07 5.40
N LYS A 130 -22.85 9.11 6.73
CA LYS A 130 -22.14 8.07 7.49
C LYS A 130 -22.68 6.69 7.17
N THR A 131 -24.00 6.49 7.35
CA THR A 131 -24.64 5.19 7.15
C THR A 131 -24.47 4.69 5.71
N GLN A 132 -24.53 5.59 4.74
CA GLN A 132 -24.28 5.28 3.34
C GLN A 132 -22.86 4.76 3.14
N ILE A 133 -21.83 5.47 3.64
CA ILE A 133 -20.43 5.08 3.51
C ILE A 133 -20.18 3.71 4.15
N GLU A 134 -20.66 3.48 5.38
CA GLU A 134 -20.52 2.20 6.08
C GLU A 134 -21.15 1.05 5.28
N THR A 135 -22.35 1.29 4.73
CA THR A 135 -23.07 0.30 3.93
C THR A 135 -22.32 -0.02 2.64
N ASP A 136 -21.86 1.01 1.94
CA ASP A 136 -21.18 0.87 0.66
C ASP A 136 -19.83 0.16 0.81
N LEU A 137 -19.02 0.54 1.81
CA LEU A 137 -17.73 -0.09 2.09
C LEU A 137 -17.89 -1.56 2.47
N ASN A 138 -18.88 -1.86 3.32
CA ASN A 138 -19.15 -3.25 3.71
C ASN A 138 -19.65 -4.09 2.53
N ASN A 139 -20.58 -3.56 1.72
CA ASN A 139 -21.12 -4.27 0.56
C ASN A 139 -20.06 -4.50 -0.52
N LYS A 140 -19.20 -3.49 -0.76
CA LYS A 140 -18.22 -3.54 -1.84
C LYS A 140 -16.96 -4.31 -1.48
N PHE A 141 -16.44 -4.12 -0.27
CA PHE A 141 -15.13 -4.63 0.14
C PHE A 141 -15.17 -5.53 1.38
N GLY A 142 -16.33 -5.66 2.06
CA GLY A 142 -16.40 -6.34 3.35
C GLY A 142 -15.58 -5.63 4.44
N LYS A 143 -15.33 -4.33 4.28
CA LYS A 143 -14.47 -3.54 5.18
C LYS A 143 -15.26 -2.48 5.93
N THR A 144 -14.69 -2.05 7.04
CA THR A 144 -15.07 -0.85 7.82
C THR A 144 -13.89 0.12 7.78
N SER A 145 -14.14 1.38 8.14
CA SER A 145 -13.09 2.39 8.25
C SER A 145 -13.10 2.98 9.66
N ASP A 146 -11.94 2.98 10.31
CA ASP A 146 -11.79 3.54 11.65
C ASP A 146 -12.07 5.04 11.68
N PHE A 147 -11.71 5.75 10.61
CA PHE A 147 -12.09 7.14 10.42
C PHE A 147 -13.60 7.35 10.50
N ILE A 148 -14.39 6.56 9.78
CA ILE A 148 -15.85 6.68 9.75
C ILE A 148 -16.45 6.52 11.15
N ASN A 149 -15.86 5.64 11.96
CA ASN A 149 -16.31 5.39 13.34
C ASN A 149 -15.96 6.54 14.29
N ASN A 150 -14.83 7.19 14.10
CA ASN A 150 -14.29 8.20 15.02
C ASN A 150 -14.61 9.64 14.63
N PHE A 151 -15.13 9.87 13.40
CA PHE A 151 -15.47 11.21 12.91
C PHE A 151 -16.76 11.75 13.54
N ASN A 152 -16.81 13.06 13.82
CA ASN A 152 -18.02 13.73 14.33
C ASN A 152 -18.99 14.04 13.19
N TRP A 153 -20.05 13.25 13.08
CA TRP A 153 -21.07 13.38 12.04
C TRP A 153 -22.20 14.37 12.38
N ASN A 154 -22.17 14.98 13.57
CA ASN A 154 -23.18 15.95 14.00
C ASN A 154 -22.69 17.35 13.62
N THR A 155 -23.14 17.89 12.52
CA THR A 155 -22.89 19.26 12.10
C THR A 155 -24.17 20.06 12.04
N ASP A 156 -24.08 21.40 12.05
CA ASP A 156 -25.22 22.26 11.80
C ASP A 156 -25.73 22.01 10.37
N ALA A 157 -26.98 21.58 10.23
CA ALA A 157 -27.60 21.26 8.94
C ALA A 157 -27.64 22.46 7.95
N ASN A 158 -27.49 23.70 8.46
CA ASN A 158 -27.42 24.89 7.65
C ASN A 158 -26.00 25.22 7.17
N ALA A 159 -24.99 24.61 7.75
CA ALA A 159 -23.61 24.76 7.32
C ALA A 159 -23.34 23.76 6.19
N LYS A 160 -23.09 24.24 4.96
CA LYS A 160 -22.73 23.40 3.82
C LYS A 160 -21.27 22.94 3.94
N LYS A 161 -21.03 22.04 4.88
CA LYS A 161 -19.75 21.43 5.20
C LYS A 161 -19.63 20.07 4.50
N TYR A 162 -18.69 19.94 3.62
CA TYR A 162 -18.49 18.75 2.80
C TYR A 162 -17.41 17.85 3.38
N LEU A 163 -17.69 16.55 3.33
CA LEU A 163 -16.68 15.49 3.38
C LEU A 163 -16.28 15.13 1.95
N ILE A 164 -14.99 14.92 1.72
CA ILE A 164 -14.45 14.20 0.56
C ILE A 164 -13.61 13.04 1.06
N TYR A 165 -13.93 11.83 0.60
CA TYR A 165 -13.31 10.60 1.05
C TYR A 165 -13.07 9.64 -0.11
N ALA A 166 -11.89 9.04 -0.13
CA ALA A 166 -11.51 8.02 -1.09
C ALA A 166 -10.74 6.87 -0.44
N MET A 167 -10.99 5.66 -0.94
CA MET A 167 -10.30 4.43 -0.51
C MET A 167 -9.97 3.58 -1.74
N LEU A 168 -8.75 3.06 -1.81
CA LEU A 168 -8.34 2.07 -2.80
C LEU A 168 -8.25 0.70 -2.13
N VAL A 169 -8.75 -0.33 -2.82
CA VAL A 169 -8.62 -1.73 -2.39
C VAL A 169 -8.21 -2.57 -3.60
N LYS A 170 -6.98 -3.03 -3.63
CA LYS A 170 -6.45 -3.95 -4.66
C LYS A 170 -5.79 -5.16 -3.98
N ASP A 171 -5.95 -6.35 -4.58
CA ASP A 171 -5.25 -7.58 -4.22
C ASP A 171 -4.58 -8.12 -5.49
N LEU A 172 -3.30 -7.82 -5.65
CA LEU A 172 -2.50 -8.13 -6.83
C LEU A 172 -1.61 -9.34 -6.53
N LYS A 173 -2.00 -10.51 -7.01
CA LYS A 173 -1.23 -11.76 -6.83
C LYS A 173 -0.35 -12.05 -8.03
N PHE A 174 0.83 -12.58 -7.77
CA PHE A 174 1.64 -13.21 -8.81
C PHE A 174 1.06 -14.58 -9.17
N ALA A 175 1.15 -14.97 -10.42
CA ALA A 175 0.71 -16.31 -10.86
C ALA A 175 1.59 -17.42 -10.25
N THR A 176 2.88 -17.13 -10.09
CA THR A 176 3.86 -17.98 -9.41
C THR A 176 4.60 -17.12 -8.41
N PRO A 177 4.60 -17.47 -7.11
CA PRO A 177 5.34 -16.73 -6.08
C PRO A 177 6.84 -16.66 -6.41
N PHE A 178 7.46 -15.57 -5.98
CA PHE A 178 8.91 -15.40 -6.02
C PHE A 178 9.59 -16.10 -4.84
N ASP A 179 10.90 -16.26 -4.93
CA ASP A 179 11.69 -16.81 -3.83
C ASP A 179 11.89 -15.77 -2.71
N ASP A 180 11.94 -16.25 -1.45
CA ASP A 180 12.51 -15.47 -0.37
C ASP A 180 14.02 -15.32 -0.61
N LEU A 181 14.53 -14.14 -0.37
CA LEU A 181 15.95 -13.81 -0.43
C LEU A 181 16.50 -13.52 0.97
N GLU A 182 17.83 -13.47 1.08
CA GLU A 182 18.46 -13.11 2.35
C GLU A 182 18.11 -11.65 2.74
N THR A 183 17.96 -11.42 4.04
CA THR A 183 17.84 -10.07 4.58
C THR A 183 19.11 -9.27 4.32
N GLY A 184 18.96 -8.01 3.99
CA GLY A 184 20.08 -7.13 3.67
C GLY A 184 19.81 -5.68 4.05
N ASP A 185 20.82 -4.83 3.87
CA ASP A 185 20.68 -3.40 4.10
C ASP A 185 19.94 -2.75 2.93
N PHE A 186 19.10 -1.76 3.22
CA PHE A 186 18.45 -0.93 2.21
C PHE A 186 19.07 0.47 2.20
N ALA A 187 19.43 0.97 1.01
CA ALA A 187 20.02 2.30 0.80
C ALA A 187 21.27 2.59 1.68
N GLY A 188 22.02 1.55 2.04
CA GLY A 188 23.20 1.68 2.91
C GLY A 188 22.88 2.01 4.38
N LYS A 189 21.60 1.93 4.78
CA LYS A 189 21.17 2.06 6.17
C LYS A 189 21.41 0.74 6.90
N ASP A 190 21.84 0.79 8.15
CA ASP A 190 22.08 -0.40 9.01
C ASP A 190 20.73 -0.99 9.52
N THR A 191 19.71 -1.00 8.66
CA THR A 191 18.40 -1.56 8.94
C THR A 191 18.22 -2.79 8.06
N LYS A 192 18.08 -3.95 8.67
CA LYS A 192 17.85 -5.20 7.95
C LYS A 192 16.45 -5.22 7.35
N THR A 193 16.38 -5.46 6.06
CA THR A 193 15.15 -5.53 5.27
C THR A 193 15.01 -6.92 4.66
N SER A 194 13.80 -7.46 4.66
CA SER A 194 13.48 -8.68 3.91
C SER A 194 13.41 -8.39 2.43
N TYR A 195 13.86 -9.35 1.65
CA TYR A 195 13.81 -9.29 0.19
C TYR A 195 13.17 -10.55 -0.39
N PHE A 196 12.49 -10.37 -1.49
CA PHE A 196 12.05 -11.45 -2.37
C PHE A 196 12.56 -11.24 -3.79
N GLY A 197 12.49 -12.28 -4.63
CA GLY A 197 12.91 -12.13 -6.01
C GLY A 197 13.32 -13.42 -6.70
N LEU A 198 14.37 -13.37 -7.53
CA LEU A 198 14.85 -14.48 -8.36
C LEU A 198 16.36 -14.65 -8.23
N LYS A 199 16.76 -15.92 -8.15
CA LYS A 199 18.16 -16.39 -8.19
C LYS A 199 18.42 -17.14 -9.50
N ALA A 200 19.65 -17.52 -9.76
CA ALA A 200 20.04 -18.25 -10.97
C ALA A 200 19.26 -19.57 -11.20
N ASN A 201 18.77 -20.21 -10.15
CA ASN A 201 18.02 -21.48 -10.23
C ASN A 201 16.54 -21.34 -9.83
N SER A 202 16.02 -20.11 -9.80
CA SER A 202 14.62 -19.87 -9.50
C SER A 202 13.68 -20.41 -10.56
N ASN A 203 12.42 -20.62 -10.17
CA ASN A 203 11.39 -21.14 -11.06
C ASN A 203 11.28 -20.30 -12.34
N SER A 204 11.33 -20.95 -13.50
CA SER A 204 11.23 -20.30 -14.81
C SER A 204 9.85 -19.62 -15.04
N GLU A 205 8.78 -20.14 -14.42
CA GLU A 205 7.44 -19.52 -14.48
C GLU A 205 7.43 -18.20 -13.70
N ALA A 206 8.04 -18.16 -12.51
CA ALA A 206 8.19 -16.90 -11.76
C ALA A 206 9.02 -15.89 -12.56
N ARG A 207 10.08 -16.33 -13.22
CA ARG A 207 10.92 -15.49 -14.09
C ARG A 207 10.15 -14.93 -15.28
N SER A 208 9.30 -15.73 -15.91
CA SER A 208 8.51 -15.32 -17.07
C SER A 208 7.48 -14.22 -16.78
N GLN A 209 7.15 -13.97 -15.54
CA GLN A 209 6.26 -12.88 -15.11
C GLN A 209 6.94 -11.50 -15.19
N VAL A 210 8.28 -11.47 -15.26
CA VAL A 210 9.08 -10.25 -15.26
C VAL A 210 9.45 -9.87 -16.69
N SER A 211 9.16 -8.62 -17.05
CA SER A 211 9.56 -8.02 -18.32
C SER A 211 10.47 -6.83 -18.07
N VAL A 212 11.59 -6.76 -18.77
CA VAL A 212 12.49 -5.61 -18.72
C VAL A 212 11.95 -4.52 -19.64
N LEU A 213 11.59 -3.38 -19.06
CA LEU A 213 11.12 -2.22 -19.80
C LEU A 213 12.29 -1.46 -20.42
N TYR A 214 13.34 -1.25 -19.63
CA TYR A 214 14.64 -0.77 -20.11
C TYR A 214 15.74 -1.06 -19.08
N TYR A 215 16.98 -1.10 -19.51
CA TYR A 215 18.17 -1.22 -18.67
C TYR A 215 19.32 -0.41 -19.28
N ASN A 216 19.62 0.75 -18.69
CA ASN A 216 20.76 1.58 -19.06
C ASN A 216 21.99 1.23 -18.22
N ASN A 217 21.78 0.98 -16.92
CA ASN A 217 22.77 0.52 -15.94
C ASN A 217 22.07 0.17 -14.62
N GLU A 218 22.84 -0.27 -13.62
CA GLU A 218 22.33 -0.66 -12.30
C GLU A 218 21.47 0.42 -11.57
N LYS A 219 21.72 1.71 -11.85
CA LYS A 219 21.03 2.85 -11.22
C LYS A 219 19.96 3.48 -12.12
N ASP A 220 19.79 2.97 -13.33
CA ASP A 220 18.82 3.48 -14.30
C ASP A 220 18.22 2.33 -15.11
N LYS A 221 17.13 1.80 -14.60
CA LYS A 221 16.45 0.60 -15.09
C LYS A 221 14.98 0.59 -14.69
N ALA A 222 14.16 -0.14 -15.45
CA ALA A 222 12.81 -0.45 -15.06
C ALA A 222 12.39 -1.84 -15.54
N ILE A 223 11.57 -2.49 -14.73
CA ILE A 223 10.91 -3.75 -15.02
C ILE A 223 9.40 -3.64 -14.78
N SER A 224 8.66 -4.54 -15.40
CA SER A 224 7.25 -4.78 -15.13
C SER A 224 7.08 -6.21 -14.63
N ILE A 225 6.28 -6.42 -13.60
CA ILE A 225 5.88 -7.72 -13.09
C ILE A 225 4.39 -7.90 -13.31
N SER A 226 4.02 -8.95 -14.05
CA SER A 226 2.63 -9.29 -14.34
C SER A 226 1.96 -9.92 -13.13
N THR A 227 0.67 -9.59 -12.92
CA THR A 227 -0.18 -10.18 -11.89
C THR A 227 -1.22 -11.11 -12.50
N THR A 228 -1.98 -11.82 -11.65
CA THR A 228 -3.11 -12.67 -12.06
C THR A 228 -4.32 -11.86 -12.53
N THR A 229 -4.35 -10.56 -12.23
CA THR A 229 -5.36 -9.60 -12.68
C THR A 229 -4.89 -8.84 -13.92
N ASN A 230 -5.67 -7.86 -14.38
CA ASN A 230 -5.27 -6.96 -15.46
C ASN A 230 -4.25 -5.89 -15.04
N ASP A 231 -3.57 -6.08 -13.93
CA ASP A 231 -2.60 -5.11 -13.39
C ASP A 231 -1.16 -5.54 -13.68
N GLU A 232 -0.28 -4.57 -13.68
CA GLU A 232 1.18 -4.73 -13.67
C GLU A 232 1.82 -3.87 -12.57
N ILE A 233 2.86 -4.41 -11.93
CA ILE A 233 3.68 -3.73 -10.95
C ILE A 233 4.96 -3.29 -11.66
N ILE A 234 5.21 -2.00 -11.73
CA ILE A 234 6.39 -1.45 -12.40
C ILE A 234 7.36 -0.95 -11.34
N LEU A 235 8.58 -1.44 -11.40
CA LEU A 235 9.67 -1.01 -10.54
C LEU A 235 10.67 -0.22 -11.37
N CYS A 236 11.01 0.99 -10.94
CA CYS A 236 11.92 1.88 -11.63
C CYS A 236 12.98 2.43 -10.69
N ARG A 237 14.25 2.24 -11.02
CA ARG A 237 15.36 2.93 -10.39
C ARG A 237 15.89 4.00 -11.35
N THR A 238 16.02 5.23 -10.86
CA THR A 238 16.53 6.35 -11.66
C THR A 238 17.21 7.38 -10.78
N ASN A 239 18.21 8.06 -11.31
CA ASN A 239 18.99 9.05 -10.56
C ASN A 239 18.29 10.43 -10.47
N THR A 240 17.21 10.64 -11.21
CA THR A 240 16.52 11.94 -11.28
C THR A 240 15.06 11.77 -10.88
N ILE A 241 14.74 12.07 -9.63
CA ILE A 241 13.38 12.02 -9.11
C ILE A 241 12.96 13.45 -8.79
N GLN A 242 12.00 14.01 -9.53
CA GLN A 242 11.41 15.31 -9.23
C GLN A 242 9.92 15.16 -8.85
N ASN A 243 9.16 14.45 -9.68
CA ASN A 243 7.76 14.09 -9.44
C ASN A 243 7.45 12.78 -10.18
N PHE A 244 6.35 12.14 -9.83
CA PHE A 244 5.97 10.85 -10.41
C PHE A 244 5.63 10.94 -11.90
N ASN A 245 5.05 12.05 -12.34
CA ASN A 245 4.71 12.22 -13.75
C ASN A 245 5.95 12.16 -14.65
N GLN A 246 7.01 12.88 -14.28
CA GLN A 246 8.27 12.87 -15.05
C GLN A 246 8.96 11.51 -15.07
N ILE A 247 8.87 10.76 -13.95
CA ILE A 247 9.40 9.38 -13.91
C ILE A 247 8.60 8.49 -14.85
N TRP A 248 7.26 8.63 -14.83
CA TRP A 248 6.36 7.88 -15.70
C TRP A 248 6.62 8.18 -17.18
N GLU A 249 6.73 9.44 -17.55
CA GLU A 249 7.11 9.88 -18.91
C GLU A 249 8.47 9.28 -19.34
N LYS A 250 9.47 9.29 -18.46
CA LYS A 250 10.76 8.65 -18.71
C LYS A 250 10.61 7.16 -18.99
N ILE A 251 9.90 6.42 -18.12
CA ILE A 251 9.68 4.97 -18.29
C ILE A 251 9.04 4.70 -19.66
N THR A 252 8.01 5.46 -20.03
CA THR A 252 7.29 5.32 -21.30
C THR A 252 8.21 5.58 -22.50
N ASN A 253 9.02 6.62 -22.44
CA ASN A 253 9.96 6.97 -23.49
C ASN A 253 11.09 5.94 -23.63
N GLU A 254 11.70 5.54 -22.50
CA GLU A 254 12.78 4.53 -22.50
C GLU A 254 12.26 3.17 -23.01
N ARG A 255 11.08 2.72 -22.53
CA ARG A 255 10.44 1.48 -22.99
C ARG A 255 10.24 1.46 -24.50
N THR A 256 9.82 2.58 -25.09
CA THR A 256 9.57 2.69 -26.53
C THR A 256 10.86 2.58 -27.35
N ASN A 257 11.97 3.07 -26.80
CA ASN A 257 13.26 3.13 -27.48
C ASN A 257 14.22 1.98 -27.10
N TYR A 258 13.85 1.15 -26.14
CA TYR A 258 14.70 0.05 -25.67
C TYR A 258 14.82 -1.05 -26.72
N THR A 259 16.04 -1.36 -27.11
CA THR A 259 16.36 -2.40 -28.10
C THR A 259 17.06 -3.62 -27.49
N GLY A 260 17.29 -3.60 -26.18
CA GLY A 260 17.90 -4.72 -25.47
C GLY A 260 16.93 -5.88 -25.22
N ASN A 261 17.41 -6.93 -24.56
CA ASN A 261 16.59 -8.07 -24.21
C ASN A 261 15.50 -7.69 -23.19
N THR A 262 14.23 -7.88 -23.54
CA THR A 262 13.08 -7.59 -22.68
C THR A 262 12.72 -8.74 -21.73
N SER A 263 13.33 -9.91 -21.88
CA SER A 263 13.19 -11.03 -20.96
C SER A 263 14.30 -10.99 -19.90
N LEU A 264 13.98 -11.47 -18.70
CA LEU A 264 14.95 -11.68 -17.63
C LEU A 264 15.66 -13.02 -17.87
N GLU A 265 17.00 -13.02 -18.06
CA GLU A 265 17.79 -14.22 -18.31
C GLU A 265 17.97 -15.09 -17.07
N GLU A 266 18.28 -16.38 -17.26
CA GLU A 266 18.41 -17.34 -16.14
C GLU A 266 19.46 -16.96 -15.11
N THR A 267 20.53 -16.31 -15.54
CA THR A 267 21.64 -15.85 -14.67
C THR A 267 21.38 -14.50 -14.03
N GLU A 268 20.36 -13.77 -14.47
CA GLU A 268 20.04 -12.45 -13.93
C GLU A 268 19.23 -12.57 -12.64
N LEU A 269 19.57 -11.73 -11.70
CA LEU A 269 18.95 -11.70 -10.38
C LEU A 269 17.89 -10.59 -10.32
N LEU A 270 16.82 -10.85 -9.58
CA LEU A 270 15.85 -9.84 -9.16
C LEU A 270 15.83 -9.80 -7.64
N GLN A 271 15.98 -8.62 -7.06
CA GLN A 271 15.88 -8.42 -5.61
C GLN A 271 14.98 -7.21 -5.34
N VAL A 272 13.89 -7.45 -4.62
CA VAL A 272 12.89 -6.42 -4.28
C VAL A 272 12.65 -6.47 -2.77
N PRO A 273 12.69 -5.33 -2.04
CA PRO A 273 12.37 -5.33 -0.62
C PRO A 273 10.90 -5.62 -0.40
N GLU A 274 10.58 -6.33 0.67
CA GLU A 274 9.22 -6.41 1.16
C GLU A 274 8.81 -5.06 1.76
N ILE A 275 7.58 -4.65 1.47
CA ILE A 275 7.05 -3.33 1.84
C ILE A 275 5.69 -3.52 2.49
N SER A 276 5.47 -2.84 3.62
CA SER A 276 4.16 -2.76 4.26
C SER A 276 3.95 -1.32 4.74
N ILE A 277 2.91 -0.69 4.22
CA ILE A 277 2.55 0.70 4.52
C ILE A 277 1.06 0.76 4.80
N ASN A 278 0.70 1.20 6.00
CA ASN A 278 -0.67 1.59 6.33
C ASN A 278 -0.66 3.07 6.70
N SER A 279 -1.30 3.89 5.88
CA SER A 279 -1.26 5.34 6.04
C SER A 279 -2.62 5.97 5.81
N GLU A 280 -2.97 6.89 6.70
CA GLU A 280 -4.08 7.81 6.55
C GLU A 280 -3.54 9.22 6.26
N LYS A 281 -4.06 9.84 5.23
CA LYS A 281 -3.73 11.22 4.89
C LYS A 281 -4.94 12.12 5.08
N GLU A 282 -4.81 13.05 6.00
CA GLU A 282 -5.67 14.22 6.09
C GLU A 282 -5.06 15.37 5.27
N TYR A 283 -5.86 15.93 4.37
CA TYR A 283 -5.46 17.10 3.58
C TYR A 283 -5.88 18.39 4.30
N THR A 284 -5.30 18.61 5.47
CA THR A 284 -5.63 19.73 6.37
C THR A 284 -5.50 21.11 5.72
N ASP A 285 -4.64 21.22 4.69
CA ASP A 285 -4.51 22.46 3.91
C ASP A 285 -5.77 22.78 3.10
N LEU A 286 -6.62 21.80 2.81
CA LEU A 286 -7.89 21.95 2.11
C LEU A 286 -9.06 22.19 3.06
N GLU A 287 -8.89 21.85 4.34
CA GLU A 287 -9.97 21.88 5.34
C GLU A 287 -10.25 23.28 5.88
N ASN A 288 -11.51 23.51 6.25
CA ASN A 288 -12.00 24.75 6.88
C ASN A 288 -11.72 26.03 6.07
N LYS A 289 -11.61 25.90 4.74
CA LYS A 289 -11.47 27.04 3.82
C LYS A 289 -12.72 27.17 2.97
N GLU A 290 -13.18 28.41 2.82
CA GLU A 290 -14.32 28.73 1.95
C GLU A 290 -13.86 28.83 0.49
N PHE A 291 -14.71 28.36 -0.40
CA PHE A 291 -14.64 28.56 -1.85
C PHE A 291 -16.06 28.74 -2.39
N GLU A 292 -16.20 29.17 -3.63
CA GLU A 292 -17.49 29.45 -4.23
C GLU A 292 -17.79 28.48 -5.38
N ASP A 293 -19.07 28.12 -5.52
CA ASP A 293 -19.57 27.43 -6.71
C ASP A 293 -19.82 28.41 -7.86
N VAL A 294 -20.22 27.87 -9.01
CA VAL A 294 -20.55 28.66 -10.21
C VAL A 294 -21.66 29.69 -9.99
N ASN A 295 -22.46 29.56 -8.95
CA ASN A 295 -23.53 30.48 -8.60
C ASN A 295 -23.12 31.51 -7.52
N GLY A 296 -21.89 31.45 -7.04
CA GLY A 296 -21.37 32.27 -5.93
C GLY A 296 -21.86 31.80 -4.56
N GLU A 297 -22.28 30.52 -4.44
CA GLU A 297 -22.62 29.93 -3.16
C GLU A 297 -21.35 29.51 -2.45
N LYS A 298 -21.22 29.90 -1.17
CA LYS A 298 -20.08 29.55 -0.33
C LYS A 298 -20.18 28.12 0.18
N LEU A 299 -19.13 27.37 -0.07
CA LEU A 299 -18.93 25.98 0.33
C LEU A 299 -17.68 25.86 1.19
N THR A 300 -17.61 24.85 2.02
CA THR A 300 -16.44 24.55 2.85
C THR A 300 -16.16 23.05 2.85
N ILE A 301 -14.92 22.66 2.61
CA ILE A 301 -14.46 21.29 2.90
C ILE A 301 -14.15 21.22 4.39
N GLU A 302 -14.96 20.49 5.16
CA GLU A 302 -14.71 20.26 6.59
C GLU A 302 -13.66 19.18 6.80
N LYS A 303 -13.69 18.13 5.94
CA LYS A 303 -12.77 17.02 6.01
C LYS A 303 -12.42 16.51 4.62
N ALA A 304 -11.13 16.36 4.38
CA ALA A 304 -10.58 15.79 3.16
C ALA A 304 -9.56 14.72 3.53
N MET A 305 -9.83 13.45 3.16
CA MET A 305 -8.93 12.39 3.55
C MET A 305 -8.87 11.22 2.57
N GLN A 306 -7.79 10.47 2.69
CA GLN A 306 -7.51 9.27 1.91
C GLN A 306 -6.83 8.24 2.80
N THR A 307 -7.31 7.00 2.74
CA THR A 307 -6.67 5.85 3.37
C THR A 307 -5.98 5.01 2.29
N ILE A 308 -4.74 4.65 2.54
CA ILE A 308 -3.93 3.80 1.67
C ILE A 308 -3.25 2.75 2.54
N ASP A 309 -3.52 1.49 2.21
CA ASP A 309 -2.93 0.31 2.83
C ASP A 309 -2.24 -0.47 1.71
N PHE A 310 -0.92 -0.52 1.71
CA PHE A 310 -0.11 -1.12 0.64
C PHE A 310 0.90 -2.11 1.20
N GLU A 311 0.88 -3.32 0.67
CA GLU A 311 1.84 -4.36 0.96
C GLU A 311 2.39 -4.94 -0.36
N LEU A 312 3.69 -5.17 -0.43
CA LEU A 312 4.36 -5.85 -1.53
C LEU A 312 5.29 -6.92 -0.95
N ASN A 313 5.06 -8.17 -1.34
CA ASN A 313 5.85 -9.33 -0.93
C ASN A 313 5.98 -10.35 -2.07
N LYS A 314 6.55 -11.52 -1.80
CA LYS A 314 6.75 -12.59 -2.80
C LYS A 314 5.48 -13.13 -3.46
N GLU A 315 4.32 -12.98 -2.82
CA GLU A 315 3.02 -13.47 -3.32
C GLU A 315 2.35 -12.43 -4.24
N GLY A 316 2.76 -11.17 -4.13
CA GLY A 316 2.19 -10.08 -4.89
C GLY A 316 2.14 -8.75 -4.12
N ALA A 317 1.34 -7.81 -4.63
CA ALA A 317 1.00 -6.60 -3.91
C ALA A 317 -0.41 -6.75 -3.35
N LYS A 318 -0.53 -6.72 -2.04
CA LYS A 318 -1.79 -6.82 -1.32
C LYS A 318 -2.01 -5.59 -0.46
N LEU A 319 -3.25 -5.22 -0.37
CA LEU A 319 -3.75 -4.25 0.57
C LEU A 319 -4.46 -5.00 1.71
N THR A 320 -3.76 -5.86 2.43
CA THR A 320 -3.96 -6.43 3.78
C THR A 320 -3.10 -7.69 3.99
N SER A 321 -2.57 -7.88 5.21
CA SER A 321 -1.42 -8.70 5.61
C SER A 321 -1.64 -10.21 5.78
N GLU A 322 -0.58 -11.06 5.50
CA GLU A 322 0.03 -12.08 6.39
C GLU A 322 1.24 -12.82 5.75
N ALA A 323 2.23 -13.30 6.55
CA ALA A 323 3.61 -13.65 6.18
C ALA A 323 3.98 -15.15 6.20
N GLY A 324 5.12 -15.54 5.57
CA GLY A 324 5.76 -16.87 5.66
C GLY A 324 7.18 -16.97 5.04
N ILE A 325 8.04 -17.86 5.50
CA ILE A 325 9.53 -17.96 5.59
C ILE A 325 10.13 -18.92 4.53
N ALA A 326 11.26 -18.81 4.06
CA ALA A 326 12.70 -18.65 3.89
C ALA A 326 13.50 -19.82 3.25
N VAL A 327 14.70 -19.59 2.72
CA VAL A 327 16.06 -20.18 2.82
C VAL A 327 16.84 -20.56 1.54
N THR A 328 17.96 -19.87 1.36
CA THR A 328 19.38 -20.09 0.97
C THR A 328 19.77 -20.80 -0.36
N THR A 329 20.81 -20.51 -1.05
CA THR A 329 22.15 -19.91 -1.17
C THR A 329 22.85 -20.34 -2.48
N ASN A 330 23.67 -19.52 -3.08
CA ASN A 330 25.08 -19.65 -3.55
C ASN A 330 25.38 -18.94 -4.89
N ALA A 331 26.56 -18.30 -4.91
CA ALA A 331 27.06 -17.41 -5.96
C ALA A 331 27.91 -18.13 -7.03
N ILE A 332 27.96 -17.58 -8.25
CA ILE A 332 28.95 -17.85 -9.32
C ILE A 332 29.26 -16.52 -10.03
N GLU A 333 30.53 -16.30 -10.37
CA GLU A 333 31.14 -15.07 -10.89
C GLU A 333 30.95 -14.79 -12.41
N PRO A 334 31.34 -13.60 -12.95
CA PRO A 334 30.44 -12.77 -13.76
C PRO A 334 30.80 -12.74 -15.25
N GLN A 335 29.79 -12.62 -16.08
CA GLN A 335 29.76 -11.89 -17.35
C GLN A 335 28.93 -10.64 -17.11
N ASP A 336 28.92 -9.66 -18.06
CA ASP A 336 28.10 -8.42 -17.99
C ASP A 336 26.60 -8.71 -17.78
N ILE A 337 26.28 -9.22 -16.59
CA ILE A 337 24.93 -9.61 -16.18
C ILE A 337 24.21 -8.36 -15.70
N ARG A 338 23.04 -8.08 -16.28
CA ARG A 338 22.19 -6.97 -15.81
C ARG A 338 21.74 -7.26 -14.38
N ASP A 339 21.89 -6.29 -13.49
CA ASP A 339 21.47 -6.38 -12.11
C ASP A 339 20.12 -5.68 -11.91
N PHE A 340 19.11 -6.43 -11.45
CA PHE A 340 17.77 -5.93 -11.11
C PHE A 340 17.54 -5.89 -9.59
N SER A 341 18.57 -5.55 -8.82
CA SER A 341 18.43 -5.27 -7.39
C SER A 341 17.82 -3.88 -7.15
N PHE A 342 16.74 -3.86 -6.34
CA PHE A 342 16.06 -2.66 -5.87
C PHE A 342 16.34 -2.45 -4.37
N ASN A 343 17.62 -2.55 -4.00
CA ASN A 343 18.14 -2.43 -2.63
C ASN A 343 18.60 -1.01 -2.25
N ASP A 344 18.20 -0.03 -3.01
CA ASP A 344 18.45 1.41 -2.82
C ASP A 344 17.25 2.14 -3.42
N SER A 345 17.15 3.45 -3.26
CA SER A 345 15.98 4.25 -3.66
C SER A 345 15.43 3.89 -5.05
N PHE A 346 14.14 3.63 -5.12
CA PHE A 346 13.43 3.28 -6.35
C PHE A 346 11.96 3.68 -6.27
N VAL A 347 11.27 3.61 -7.40
CA VAL A 347 9.84 3.93 -7.49
C VAL A 347 9.05 2.70 -7.93
N ILE A 348 7.91 2.51 -7.28
CA ILE A 348 6.88 1.53 -7.63
C ILE A 348 5.72 2.27 -8.29
N PHE A 349 5.22 1.74 -9.40
CA PHE A 349 3.93 2.12 -9.97
C PHE A 349 3.03 0.90 -10.05
N LEU A 350 1.73 1.09 -9.79
CA LEU A 350 0.69 0.11 -10.11
C LEU A 350 -0.17 0.67 -11.23
N LYS A 351 -0.41 -0.16 -12.23
CA LYS A 351 -1.13 0.24 -13.44
C LYS A 351 -1.98 -0.91 -13.98
N GLU A 352 -3.19 -0.63 -14.44
CA GLU A 352 -3.94 -1.57 -15.28
C GLU A 352 -3.33 -1.60 -16.69
N LYS A 353 -3.13 -2.81 -17.24
CA LYS A 353 -2.35 -3.02 -18.49
C LYS A 353 -2.88 -2.23 -19.69
N ASP A 354 -4.20 -2.08 -19.76
CA ASP A 354 -4.90 -1.38 -20.86
C ASP A 354 -5.05 0.14 -20.61
N LYS A 355 -4.58 0.67 -19.47
CA LYS A 355 -4.67 2.08 -19.13
C LYS A 355 -3.37 2.83 -19.42
N GLU A 356 -3.50 4.14 -19.61
CA GLU A 356 -2.35 4.99 -19.97
C GLU A 356 -1.52 5.38 -18.73
N LEU A 357 -2.18 5.70 -17.62
CA LEU A 357 -1.54 6.19 -16.41
C LEU A 357 -1.57 5.15 -15.28
N PRO A 358 -0.57 5.17 -14.40
CA PRO A 358 -0.63 4.41 -13.16
C PRO A 358 -1.70 5.00 -12.23
N TYR A 359 -2.31 4.17 -11.39
CA TYR A 359 -3.26 4.61 -10.36
C TYR A 359 -2.63 4.75 -8.97
N PHE A 360 -1.39 4.29 -8.82
CA PHE A 360 -0.62 4.36 -7.58
C PHE A 360 0.86 4.56 -7.90
N ALA A 361 1.55 5.31 -7.07
CA ALA A 361 3.00 5.49 -7.12
C ALA A 361 3.58 5.62 -5.70
N LEU A 362 4.73 4.99 -5.48
CA LEU A 362 5.47 5.03 -4.23
C LEU A 362 6.97 5.19 -4.51
N ASN A 363 7.59 6.23 -3.97
CA ASN A 363 9.04 6.34 -3.88
C ASN A 363 9.51 5.76 -2.55
N VAL A 364 10.36 4.77 -2.61
CA VAL A 364 11.04 4.12 -1.48
C VAL A 364 12.46 4.67 -1.42
N SER A 365 12.90 5.21 -0.25
CA SER A 365 14.20 5.88 -0.15
C SER A 365 14.87 5.72 1.21
#